data_2b3d3ecb0c0cb6769529d71d1fbff8c1
#
_entry.id   2b3d3ecb0c0cb6769529d71d1fbff8c1
#
_cell.length_a   1.000
_cell.length_b   1.000
_cell.length_c   1.000
_cell.angle_alpha   90.00
_cell.angle_beta   90.00
_cell.angle_gamma   90.00
#
_symmetry.space_group_name_H-M   'P 1'
#
loop_
_entity.id
_entity.type
_entity.pdbx_description
1 polymer ?
#
loop_
_entity_poly.entity_id
_entity_poly.type
_entity_poly.pdbx_seq_one_letter_code
_entity_poly.pdbx_strand_id
1 'polypeptide(L)'
;AVGGIGGKGGNGGVGGSGGSGNGGAGRVGTIGGSGGTGGAVTGGGLVGDNTGAIMNGYALGNVTVTAGISGNGGAGGAGGNGGAAGGGSAGANGNGANGGAGGAGANAFAGGLLGSHATSLVTNTYSSGIPTATRTSGVAGGAGGAAGTGGTGGSAGSSGATGASSALERAGGIV
;
A
#
# COMPACT_ATOMS: atom_id res chain seq x y z
N ALA A 1 -9.25 3.97 9.60
CA ALA A 1 -9.37 3.62 8.17
C ALA A 1 -8.34 2.56 7.80
N VAL A 2 -8.68 1.68 6.87
CA VAL A 2 -7.79 0.63 6.38
C VAL A 2 -7.62 0.80 4.87
N GLY A 3 -6.37 0.84 4.39
CA GLY A 3 -6.08 0.88 2.96
C GLY A 3 -6.47 -0.43 2.28
N GLY A 4 -7.03 -0.36 1.07
CA GLY A 4 -7.40 -1.53 0.29
C GLY A 4 -6.18 -2.35 -0.15
N ILE A 5 -6.31 -3.66 -0.17
CA ILE A 5 -5.28 -4.57 -0.70
C ILE A 5 -5.23 -4.43 -2.22
N GLY A 6 -4.02 -4.42 -2.80
CA GLY A 6 -3.83 -4.39 -4.24
C GLY A 6 -4.36 -5.65 -4.93
N GLY A 7 -4.97 -5.48 -6.10
CA GLY A 7 -5.47 -6.59 -6.89
C GLY A 7 -4.34 -7.50 -7.39
N LYS A 8 -4.61 -8.81 -7.46
CA LYS A 8 -3.68 -9.78 -8.02
C LYS A 8 -3.48 -9.54 -9.52
N GLY A 9 -2.25 -9.69 -10.03
CA GLY A 9 -1.96 -9.68 -11.46
C GLY A 9 -2.56 -10.89 -12.19
N GLY A 10 -2.95 -10.70 -13.44
CA GLY A 10 -3.45 -11.76 -14.31
C GLY A 10 -2.33 -12.72 -14.73
N ASN A 11 -2.65 -13.99 -14.85
CA ASN A 11 -1.69 -14.99 -15.33
C ASN A 11 -1.37 -14.79 -16.83
N GLY A 12 -0.19 -15.15 -17.23
CA GLY A 12 0.21 -15.22 -18.63
C GLY A 12 -0.52 -16.33 -19.39
N GLY A 13 -0.83 -16.10 -20.66
CA GLY A 13 -1.45 -17.10 -21.52
C GLY A 13 -0.50 -18.25 -21.84
N VAL A 14 -1.07 -19.45 -21.99
CA VAL A 14 -0.31 -20.66 -22.39
C VAL A 14 0.13 -20.54 -23.86
N GLY A 15 1.33 -21.01 -24.18
CA GLY A 15 1.82 -21.13 -25.54
C GLY A 15 1.04 -22.17 -26.32
N GLY A 16 0.80 -21.90 -27.61
CA GLY A 16 0.13 -22.86 -28.51
C GLY A 16 0.98 -24.13 -28.72
N SER A 17 0.32 -25.27 -28.84
CA SER A 17 0.98 -26.53 -29.19
C SER A 17 1.45 -26.52 -30.64
N GLY A 18 2.70 -27.00 -30.91
CA GLY A 18 3.18 -27.23 -32.26
C GLY A 18 2.64 -28.51 -32.85
N GLY A 19 2.04 -28.48 -34.04
CA GLY A 19 1.57 -29.70 -34.74
C GLY A 19 2.73 -30.60 -35.14
N SER A 20 3.56 -30.18 -36.09
CA SER A 20 4.80 -30.85 -36.53
C SER A 20 6.05 -30.01 -36.26
N GLY A 21 5.99 -28.95 -35.53
CA GLY A 21 7.06 -27.99 -35.25
C GLY A 21 7.25 -27.70 -33.78
N ASN A 22 7.88 -26.54 -33.48
CA ASN A 22 8.14 -26.10 -32.13
C ASN A 22 6.85 -25.64 -31.47
N GLY A 23 6.76 -25.88 -30.15
CA GLY A 23 5.69 -25.29 -29.30
C GLY A 23 5.81 -23.77 -29.19
N GLY A 24 4.70 -23.07 -29.09
CA GLY A 24 4.67 -21.63 -28.87
C GLY A 24 5.17 -21.23 -27.48
N ALA A 25 5.73 -20.05 -27.34
CA ALA A 25 6.16 -19.55 -26.04
C ALA A 25 4.97 -19.15 -25.16
N GLY A 26 5.07 -19.44 -23.86
CA GLY A 26 4.16 -18.93 -22.84
C GLY A 26 4.33 -17.42 -22.66
N ARG A 27 3.25 -16.72 -22.30
CA ARG A 27 3.27 -15.27 -22.08
C ARG A 27 3.65 -14.92 -20.65
N VAL A 28 4.18 -13.73 -20.48
CA VAL A 28 4.49 -13.14 -19.17
C VAL A 28 3.19 -12.84 -18.41
N GLY A 29 3.17 -13.01 -17.11
CA GLY A 29 2.10 -12.57 -16.24
C GLY A 29 2.01 -11.04 -16.18
N THR A 30 0.99 -10.51 -15.54
CA THR A 30 0.84 -9.07 -15.29
C THR A 30 1.22 -8.70 -13.87
N ILE A 31 1.74 -7.49 -13.69
CA ILE A 31 2.14 -6.97 -12.37
C ILE A 31 0.93 -6.89 -11.43
N GLY A 32 1.14 -7.17 -10.15
CA GLY A 32 0.13 -6.99 -9.11
C GLY A 32 -0.19 -5.52 -8.86
N GLY A 33 -1.42 -5.22 -8.46
CA GLY A 33 -1.85 -3.87 -8.11
C GLY A 33 -1.18 -3.37 -6.82
N SER A 34 -0.93 -2.09 -6.71
CA SER A 34 -0.40 -1.48 -5.49
C SER A 34 -1.43 -1.50 -4.35
N GLY A 35 -0.98 -1.61 -3.12
CA GLY A 35 -1.82 -1.47 -1.93
C GLY A 35 -2.28 -0.02 -1.73
N GLY A 36 -3.46 0.16 -1.14
CA GLY A 36 -3.97 1.48 -0.79
C GLY A 36 -3.20 2.11 0.38
N THR A 37 -3.07 3.41 0.38
CA THR A 37 -2.45 4.16 1.48
C THR A 37 -3.33 4.12 2.74
N GLY A 38 -2.73 4.19 3.91
CA GLY A 38 -3.45 4.39 5.16
C GLY A 38 -4.14 5.76 5.20
N GLY A 39 -5.21 5.90 5.97
CA GLY A 39 -5.87 7.18 6.19
C GLY A 39 -5.13 8.02 7.23
N ALA A 40 -4.76 9.24 6.89
CA ALA A 40 -4.25 10.20 7.87
C ALA A 40 -5.35 10.59 8.87
N VAL A 41 -4.94 10.93 10.10
CA VAL A 41 -5.87 11.34 11.15
C VAL A 41 -5.36 12.56 11.88
N THR A 42 -6.28 13.48 12.17
CA THR A 42 -6.02 14.67 12.97
C THR A 42 -7.07 14.72 14.08
N GLY A 43 -6.64 14.90 15.32
CA GLY A 43 -7.52 14.97 16.46
C GLY A 43 -7.10 16.05 17.44
N GLY A 44 -8.08 16.76 18.00
CA GLY A 44 -7.87 17.76 19.05
C GLY A 44 -8.87 17.59 20.17
N GLY A 45 -8.54 18.01 21.37
CA GLY A 45 -9.43 17.93 22.52
C GLY A 45 -10.67 18.81 22.38
N LEU A 46 -10.59 19.91 21.63
CA LEU A 46 -11.69 20.80 21.31
C LEU A 46 -12.05 20.70 19.82
N VAL A 47 -11.07 20.80 18.93
CA VAL A 47 -11.27 20.77 17.47
C VAL A 47 -10.18 19.95 16.81
N GLY A 48 -10.56 19.02 15.92
CA GLY A 48 -9.61 18.23 15.14
C GLY A 48 -8.84 19.07 14.12
N ASP A 49 -9.56 19.81 13.29
CA ASP A 49 -8.98 20.71 12.28
C ASP A 49 -9.69 22.08 12.37
N ASN A 50 -8.92 23.14 12.60
CA ASN A 50 -9.43 24.48 12.82
C ASN A 50 -8.97 25.46 11.77
N THR A 51 -9.93 26.11 11.12
CA THR A 51 -9.72 27.19 10.15
C THR A 51 -10.24 28.54 10.64
N GLY A 52 -10.90 28.57 11.80
CA GLY A 52 -11.52 29.77 12.38
C GLY A 52 -10.85 30.24 13.67
N ALA A 53 -11.23 31.43 14.14
CA ALA A 53 -10.76 31.95 15.42
C ALA A 53 -11.37 31.17 16.60
N ILE A 54 -10.57 30.92 17.63
CA ILE A 54 -11.02 30.32 18.89
C ILE A 54 -10.67 31.28 20.04
N MET A 55 -11.66 31.58 20.87
CA MET A 55 -11.52 32.43 22.06
C MET A 55 -12.13 31.74 23.25
N ASN A 56 -11.46 31.83 24.40
CA ASN A 56 -11.93 31.28 25.67
C ASN A 56 -12.23 29.76 25.62
N GLY A 57 -11.47 29.00 24.81
CA GLY A 57 -11.66 27.57 24.69
C GLY A 57 -10.79 26.76 25.68
N TYR A 58 -11.29 25.62 26.11
CA TYR A 58 -10.49 24.70 26.91
C TYR A 58 -10.81 23.23 26.63
N ALA A 59 -9.84 22.36 26.88
CA ALA A 59 -9.97 20.92 26.78
C ALA A 59 -9.27 20.24 27.97
N LEU A 60 -9.96 19.33 28.65
CA LEU A 60 -9.44 18.67 29.87
C LEU A 60 -9.17 17.17 29.68
N GLY A 61 -9.60 16.59 28.58
CA GLY A 61 -9.47 15.16 28.29
C GLY A 61 -8.22 14.80 27.48
N ASN A 62 -7.74 13.57 27.66
CA ASN A 62 -6.69 13.03 26.79
C ASN A 62 -7.19 12.87 25.35
N VAL A 63 -6.30 13.09 24.41
CA VAL A 63 -6.57 12.90 22.98
C VAL A 63 -5.69 11.79 22.44
N THR A 64 -6.30 10.73 21.94
CA THR A 64 -5.55 9.64 21.30
C THR A 64 -6.02 9.47 19.87
N VAL A 65 -5.09 9.55 18.93
CA VAL A 65 -5.35 9.31 17.51
C VAL A 65 -4.41 8.25 16.96
N THR A 66 -4.94 7.38 16.11
CA THR A 66 -4.16 6.36 15.41
C THR A 66 -4.45 6.43 13.93
N ALA A 67 -3.42 6.62 13.12
CA ALA A 67 -3.55 6.63 11.68
C ALA A 67 -4.07 5.29 11.12
N GLY A 68 -4.74 5.34 9.99
CA GLY A 68 -5.26 4.15 9.31
C GLY A 68 -4.16 3.23 8.79
N ILE A 69 -4.42 1.93 8.80
CA ILE A 69 -3.51 0.91 8.29
C ILE A 69 -3.49 0.92 6.77
N SER A 70 -2.32 0.77 6.17
CA SER A 70 -2.14 0.63 4.72
C SER A 70 -2.51 -0.77 4.23
N GLY A 71 -2.86 -0.90 2.96
CA GLY A 71 -3.11 -2.19 2.32
C GLY A 71 -1.85 -2.82 1.74
N ASN A 72 -1.76 -4.13 1.74
CA ASN A 72 -0.67 -4.86 1.09
C ASN A 72 -0.73 -4.72 -0.43
N GLY A 73 0.40 -4.83 -1.11
CA GLY A 73 0.45 -4.99 -2.56
C GLY A 73 -0.15 -6.33 -3.00
N GLY A 74 -0.75 -6.35 -4.18
CA GLY A 74 -1.26 -7.56 -4.80
C GLY A 74 -0.14 -8.45 -5.36
N ALA A 75 -0.33 -9.76 -5.36
CA ALA A 75 0.64 -10.69 -5.95
C ALA A 75 0.74 -10.50 -7.46
N GLY A 76 1.92 -10.71 -8.02
CA GLY A 76 2.13 -10.79 -9.45
C GLY A 76 1.45 -12.03 -10.04
N GLY A 77 1.05 -11.95 -11.31
CA GLY A 77 0.51 -13.07 -12.08
C GLY A 77 1.59 -14.08 -12.45
N ALA A 78 1.25 -15.36 -12.48
CA ALA A 78 2.16 -16.39 -12.95
C ALA A 78 2.44 -16.25 -14.45
N GLY A 79 3.63 -16.67 -14.88
CA GLY A 79 3.95 -16.83 -16.28
C GLY A 79 3.14 -17.97 -16.91
N GLY A 80 2.82 -17.85 -18.20
CA GLY A 80 2.15 -18.91 -18.96
C GLY A 80 3.11 -20.05 -19.28
N ASN A 81 2.56 -21.28 -19.38
CA ASN A 81 3.34 -22.44 -19.74
C ASN A 81 3.79 -22.38 -21.20
N GLY A 82 4.96 -22.91 -21.51
CA GLY A 82 5.38 -23.18 -22.87
C GLY A 82 4.49 -24.23 -23.53
N GLY A 83 4.23 -24.10 -24.84
CA GLY A 83 3.44 -25.05 -25.59
C GLY A 83 4.22 -26.37 -25.83
N ALA A 84 3.49 -27.48 -25.91
CA ALA A 84 4.08 -28.77 -26.20
C ALA A 84 4.71 -28.83 -27.63
N ALA A 85 5.83 -29.55 -27.79
CA ALA A 85 6.42 -29.82 -29.08
C ALA A 85 5.61 -30.89 -29.85
N GLY A 86 5.44 -30.70 -31.14
CA GLY A 86 4.88 -31.73 -32.02
C GLY A 86 6.00 -32.65 -32.55
N GLY A 87 7.05 -32.11 -33.11
CA GLY A 87 8.22 -32.82 -33.61
C GLY A 87 9.51 -32.02 -33.42
N GLY A 88 9.42 -30.85 -32.85
CA GLY A 88 10.52 -29.92 -32.57
C GLY A 88 10.81 -29.77 -31.09
N SER A 89 11.15 -28.57 -30.64
CA SER A 89 11.37 -28.22 -29.23
C SER A 89 10.11 -27.69 -28.57
N ALA A 90 9.95 -27.94 -27.28
CA ALA A 90 8.91 -27.32 -26.48
C ALA A 90 9.09 -25.79 -26.44
N GLY A 91 8.00 -25.04 -26.40
CA GLY A 91 8.03 -23.60 -26.32
C GLY A 91 8.64 -23.12 -25.00
N ALA A 92 9.25 -21.95 -25.01
CA ALA A 92 9.77 -21.35 -23.79
C ALA A 92 8.66 -21.01 -22.78
N ASN A 93 8.95 -21.10 -21.48
CA ASN A 93 8.04 -20.67 -20.42
C ASN A 93 7.98 -19.15 -20.37
N GLY A 94 6.82 -18.62 -20.06
CA GLY A 94 6.66 -17.21 -19.72
C GLY A 94 7.20 -16.90 -18.32
N ASN A 95 7.71 -15.69 -18.13
CA ASN A 95 8.13 -15.22 -16.81
C ASN A 95 6.92 -14.87 -15.93
N GLY A 96 7.06 -15.10 -14.64
CA GLY A 96 6.20 -14.52 -13.63
C GLY A 96 6.37 -13.00 -13.57
N ALA A 97 5.31 -12.29 -13.27
CA ALA A 97 5.33 -10.85 -13.10
C ALA A 97 5.66 -10.44 -11.65
N ASN A 98 6.14 -9.22 -11.47
CA ASN A 98 6.42 -8.72 -10.13
C ASN A 98 5.15 -8.50 -9.33
N GLY A 99 5.27 -8.58 -7.99
CA GLY A 99 4.23 -8.16 -7.06
C GLY A 99 4.05 -6.63 -7.10
N GLY A 100 2.86 -6.16 -6.75
CA GLY A 100 2.58 -4.75 -6.58
C GLY A 100 3.24 -4.17 -5.32
N ALA A 101 3.51 -2.87 -5.30
CA ALA A 101 4.05 -2.22 -4.12
C ALA A 101 3.05 -2.23 -2.95
N GLY A 102 3.54 -2.26 -1.73
CA GLY A 102 2.73 -2.04 -0.53
C GLY A 102 2.25 -0.59 -0.45
N GLY A 103 1.14 -0.37 0.24
CA GLY A 103 0.62 0.98 0.50
C GLY A 103 1.50 1.77 1.47
N ALA A 104 1.57 3.07 1.29
CA ALA A 104 2.31 3.94 2.19
C ALA A 104 1.60 4.08 3.56
N GLY A 105 2.36 4.26 4.61
CA GLY A 105 1.87 4.57 5.94
C GLY A 105 1.17 5.94 5.99
N ALA A 106 0.44 6.20 7.05
CA ALA A 106 -0.32 7.43 7.23
C ALA A 106 0.13 8.24 8.45
N ASN A 107 0.00 9.56 8.35
CA ASN A 107 0.35 10.49 9.41
C ASN A 107 -0.72 10.55 10.51
N ALA A 108 -0.29 10.88 11.73
CA ALA A 108 -1.18 11.13 12.86
C ALA A 108 -0.79 12.41 13.57
N PHE A 109 -1.77 13.28 13.84
CA PHE A 109 -1.60 14.53 14.57
C PHE A 109 -2.59 14.60 15.72
N ALA A 110 -2.07 14.77 16.93
CA ALA A 110 -2.87 14.93 18.14
C ALA A 110 -2.51 16.21 18.87
N GLY A 111 -3.48 17.10 19.05
CA GLY A 111 -3.32 18.29 19.87
C GLY A 111 -4.16 18.21 21.14
N GLY A 112 -3.67 18.71 22.26
CA GLY A 112 -4.45 18.79 23.49
C GLY A 112 -5.69 19.66 23.34
N LEU A 113 -5.60 20.74 22.56
CA LEU A 113 -6.70 21.62 22.21
C LEU A 113 -7.10 21.47 20.75
N LEU A 114 -6.16 21.66 19.82
CA LEU A 114 -6.35 21.61 18.38
C LEU A 114 -5.43 20.53 17.78
N GLY A 115 -5.95 19.72 16.88
CA GLY A 115 -5.16 18.73 16.17
C GLY A 115 -4.39 19.33 15.00
N SER A 116 -4.99 20.30 14.32
CA SER A 116 -4.39 21.10 13.24
C SER A 116 -4.98 22.51 13.30
N HIS A 117 -4.19 23.49 12.90
CA HIS A 117 -4.60 24.88 12.93
C HIS A 117 -4.09 25.64 11.72
N ALA A 118 -4.98 26.30 11.01
CA ALA A 118 -4.64 27.27 9.97
C ALA A 118 -4.45 28.66 10.58
N THR A 119 -4.06 29.65 9.77
CA THR A 119 -3.71 31.01 10.16
C THR A 119 -4.88 31.82 10.73
N SER A 120 -5.39 31.49 11.90
CA SER A 120 -6.43 32.25 12.58
C SER A 120 -6.09 32.47 14.06
N LEU A 121 -6.84 33.34 14.74
CA LEU A 121 -6.53 33.76 16.10
C LEU A 121 -6.99 32.71 17.12
N VAL A 122 -6.09 32.27 18.00
CA VAL A 122 -6.39 31.42 19.15
C VAL A 122 -5.99 32.19 20.41
N THR A 123 -6.94 32.56 21.24
CA THR A 123 -6.69 33.39 22.44
C THR A 123 -7.43 32.86 23.69
N ASN A 124 -6.81 33.04 24.82
CA ASN A 124 -7.36 32.67 26.13
C ASN A 124 -7.84 31.20 26.14
N THR A 125 -6.97 30.29 25.70
CA THR A 125 -7.28 28.87 25.57
C THR A 125 -6.28 28.06 26.36
N TYR A 126 -6.70 26.89 26.85
CA TYR A 126 -5.81 25.95 27.52
C TYR A 126 -6.25 24.49 27.31
N SER A 127 -5.31 23.57 27.46
CA SER A 127 -5.59 22.15 27.57
C SER A 127 -4.78 21.52 28.71
N SER A 128 -5.33 20.55 29.39
CA SER A 128 -4.66 19.80 30.46
C SER A 128 -4.54 18.31 30.15
N GLY A 129 -5.16 17.84 29.06
CA GLY A 129 -5.07 16.45 28.61
C GLY A 129 -3.73 16.13 27.95
N ILE A 130 -3.42 14.84 27.91
CA ILE A 130 -2.21 14.31 27.23
C ILE A 130 -2.58 13.92 25.80
N PRO A 131 -2.04 14.61 24.78
CA PRO A 131 -2.23 14.18 23.40
C PRO A 131 -1.28 13.02 23.06
N THR A 132 -1.79 12.02 22.37
CA THR A 132 -1.04 10.87 21.88
C THR A 132 -1.38 10.64 20.42
N ALA A 133 -0.38 10.65 19.55
CA ALA A 133 -0.51 10.31 18.15
C ALA A 133 0.20 8.99 17.87
N THR A 134 -0.35 8.17 17.00
CA THR A 134 0.30 6.96 16.50
C THR A 134 0.18 6.91 14.99
N ARG A 135 1.30 7.03 14.31
CA ARG A 135 1.41 6.85 12.85
C ARG A 135 1.43 5.38 12.47
N THR A 136 1.16 5.08 11.23
CA THR A 136 1.36 3.73 10.69
C THR A 136 2.54 3.70 9.72
N SER A 137 3.23 2.55 9.70
CA SER A 137 4.27 2.28 8.71
C SER A 137 3.66 1.79 7.41
N GLY A 138 4.40 1.89 6.34
CA GLY A 138 4.08 1.23 5.09
C GLY A 138 4.14 -0.29 5.26
N VAL A 139 3.38 -0.99 4.44
CA VAL A 139 3.26 -2.45 4.48
C VAL A 139 3.97 -3.11 3.30
N ALA A 140 4.14 -4.44 3.38
CA ALA A 140 4.86 -5.21 2.38
C ALA A 140 4.22 -5.13 0.99
N GLY A 141 5.05 -5.19 -0.03
CA GLY A 141 4.62 -5.47 -1.40
C GLY A 141 4.11 -6.88 -1.55
N GLY A 142 3.37 -7.12 -2.61
CA GLY A 142 2.89 -8.45 -2.98
C GLY A 142 4.02 -9.37 -3.42
N ALA A 143 3.83 -10.69 -3.31
CA ALA A 143 4.75 -11.68 -3.81
C ALA A 143 4.86 -11.63 -5.35
N GLY A 144 6.00 -11.98 -5.89
CA GLY A 144 6.17 -12.18 -7.33
C GLY A 144 5.40 -13.41 -7.81
N GLY A 145 4.99 -13.40 -9.06
CA GLY A 145 4.36 -14.55 -9.72
C GLY A 145 5.36 -15.65 -10.01
N ALA A 146 4.94 -16.91 -10.01
CA ALA A 146 5.75 -18.04 -10.41
C ALA A 146 6.07 -18.01 -11.91
N ALA A 147 7.16 -18.65 -12.32
CA ALA A 147 7.43 -18.94 -13.72
C ALA A 147 6.41 -19.95 -14.28
N GLY A 148 6.19 -19.92 -15.59
CA GLY A 148 5.48 -20.99 -16.29
C GLY A 148 6.23 -22.33 -16.22
N THR A 149 5.55 -23.43 -16.55
CA THR A 149 6.08 -24.78 -16.54
C THR A 149 5.89 -25.44 -17.92
N GLY A 150 6.48 -26.62 -18.13
CA GLY A 150 6.28 -27.43 -19.34
C GLY A 150 7.21 -27.12 -20.51
N GLY A 151 7.98 -26.07 -20.48
CA GLY A 151 9.01 -25.70 -21.43
C GLY A 151 10.35 -25.43 -20.79
N THR A 152 11.24 -24.77 -21.50
CA THR A 152 12.57 -24.35 -21.00
C THR A 152 12.55 -22.86 -20.67
N GLY A 153 13.38 -22.45 -19.72
CA GLY A 153 13.48 -21.05 -19.32
C GLY A 153 12.28 -20.59 -18.45
N GLY A 154 12.09 -19.32 -18.39
CA GLY A 154 11.13 -18.68 -17.49
C GLY A 154 11.73 -18.44 -16.11
N SER A 155 11.40 -17.32 -15.51
CA SER A 155 11.83 -16.95 -14.16
C SER A 155 10.64 -16.45 -13.34
N ALA A 156 10.72 -16.59 -12.02
CA ALA A 156 9.74 -15.96 -11.14
C ALA A 156 9.92 -14.44 -11.15
N GLY A 157 8.83 -13.72 -10.97
CA GLY A 157 8.84 -12.29 -10.70
C GLY A 157 9.36 -11.99 -9.29
N SER A 158 9.84 -10.79 -9.08
CA SER A 158 10.27 -10.31 -7.77
C SER A 158 9.10 -9.83 -6.92
N SER A 159 9.29 -9.80 -5.61
CA SER A 159 8.33 -9.15 -4.71
C SER A 159 8.27 -7.65 -5.00
N GLY A 160 7.11 -7.06 -4.77
CA GLY A 160 6.92 -5.62 -4.83
C GLY A 160 7.64 -4.90 -3.70
N ALA A 161 7.92 -3.63 -3.91
CA ALA A 161 8.56 -2.81 -2.89
C ALA A 161 7.67 -2.65 -1.65
N THR A 162 8.29 -2.51 -0.48
CA THR A 162 7.57 -2.08 0.73
C THR A 162 7.09 -0.65 0.57
N GLY A 163 5.90 -0.34 1.04
CA GLY A 163 5.37 1.02 1.04
C GLY A 163 6.20 1.95 1.93
N ALA A 164 6.24 3.23 1.58
CA ALA A 164 6.95 4.22 2.38
C ALA A 164 6.35 4.33 3.79
N SER A 165 7.19 4.52 4.80
CA SER A 165 6.72 4.86 6.14
C SER A 165 6.16 6.29 6.13
N SER A 166 5.15 6.55 7.00
CA SER A 166 4.69 7.91 7.23
C SER A 166 5.83 8.76 7.81
N ALA A 167 5.92 10.00 7.37
CA ALA A 167 6.97 10.90 7.80
C ALA A 167 6.66 11.60 9.13
N LEU A 168 5.38 11.80 9.48
CA LEU A 168 4.98 12.70 10.54
C LEU A 168 4.09 12.04 11.60
N GLU A 169 4.53 12.20 12.83
CA GLU A 169 3.78 11.94 14.05
C GLU A 169 4.00 13.13 14.96
N ARG A 170 2.94 13.78 15.37
CA ARG A 170 3.01 14.94 16.26
C ARG A 170 1.97 14.84 17.36
N ALA A 171 2.41 15.08 18.58
CA ALA A 171 1.54 15.25 19.71
C ALA A 171 2.00 16.50 20.47
N GLY A 172 1.06 17.41 20.77
CA GLY A 172 1.40 18.66 21.44
C GLY A 172 0.17 19.36 22.03
N GLY A 173 0.37 20.39 22.84
CA GLY A 173 -0.73 21.15 23.46
C GLY A 173 -1.59 21.89 22.41
N ILE A 174 -0.93 22.59 21.49
CA ILE A 174 -1.49 23.18 20.26
C ILE A 174 -0.55 22.74 19.14
N VAL A 175 -1.05 22.18 18.07
CA VAL A 175 -0.27 21.67 16.95
C VAL A 175 -0.54 22.47 15.69
#